data_f9717c7f5d7ca2800a364ec023b334ba
#
_entry.id   f9717c7f5d7ca2800a364ec023b334ba
#
_cell.length_a   1.000
_cell.length_b   1.000
_cell.length_c   1.000
_cell.angle_alpha   90.00
_cell.angle_beta   90.00
_cell.angle_gamma   90.00
#
_symmetry.space_group_name_H-M   'P 1'
#
loop_
_entity.id
_entity.type
_entity.pdbx_description
1 polymer ?
#
loop_
_entity_poly.entity_id
_entity_poly.type
_entity_poly.pdbx_seq_one_letter_code
_entity_poly.pdbx_strand_id
1 'polypeptide(L)'
;MFFLDMPYVSKFLQETLRDDDIPIVGTKAVDNLDLLDGLNIISETKAIELLRGNQDMPLYCTSENSIGWISKNLSFTPLPEKINIFKDKLKFRNLIKPLFPDFYFKEIKYDKLDMVRYEDFPKEFIIKPTVGFMSAGVHMVSNKIEFQNSINSIKKELEELKGLYPSEVLSAKEFIVEEIIYGDEYAIDVYFNSFGEPVILNILKHIFFDDSDVGDRVYSTSKKIIKDNLKEFKYFLNKIGKLADIRNIPLHVELRKTKSGELIPIEMNPMRFGGWCTTADMAHMAYNFNPYLYYYNQKKPDWNEILKEMGDEFYSIVVLDNSTGVSTKDIDFFDYEKFLSKFKNPLELRKIDFHIYPVFGFLFVKTEKQDMQELEDILASDLREFITL
;
A
#
# COMPACT_ATOMS: atom_id res chain seq x y z
N MET A 1 16.37 -7.59 -9.17
CA MET A 1 15.55 -8.78 -9.51
C MET A 1 14.13 -8.55 -9.04
N PHE A 2 13.13 -8.98 -9.83
CA PHE A 2 11.72 -8.70 -9.55
C PHE A 2 10.92 -10.00 -9.42
N PHE A 3 9.93 -9.98 -8.52
CA PHE A 3 8.87 -10.96 -8.39
C PHE A 3 7.59 -10.34 -8.91
N LEU A 4 7.03 -10.93 -9.96
CA LEU A 4 5.72 -10.55 -10.50
C LEU A 4 4.67 -11.50 -9.96
N ASP A 5 3.57 -10.95 -9.45
CA ASP A 5 2.51 -11.73 -8.83
C ASP A 5 1.14 -11.02 -9.00
N MET A 6 0.09 -11.81 -8.87
CA MET A 6 -1.28 -11.30 -8.82
C MET A 6 -1.44 -10.25 -7.69
N PRO A 7 -2.39 -9.31 -7.80
CA PRO A 7 -3.49 -9.31 -8.77
C PRO A 7 -3.18 -8.59 -10.08
N TYR A 8 -2.11 -7.78 -10.16
CA TYR A 8 -1.87 -6.94 -11.32
C TYR A 8 -0.38 -6.56 -11.50
N VAL A 9 0.06 -6.55 -12.72
CA VAL A 9 1.39 -6.04 -13.13
C VAL A 9 1.19 -5.04 -14.26
N SER A 10 1.57 -3.78 -14.04
CA SER A 10 1.35 -2.73 -15.03
C SER A 10 2.20 -2.93 -16.29
N LYS A 11 1.66 -2.47 -17.42
CA LYS A 11 2.38 -2.48 -18.69
C LYS A 11 3.67 -1.66 -18.60
N PHE A 12 3.64 -0.51 -17.92
CA PHE A 12 4.81 0.32 -17.68
C PHE A 12 5.92 -0.43 -16.94
N LEU A 13 5.59 -1.21 -15.89
CA LEU A 13 6.58 -2.03 -15.21
C LEU A 13 7.11 -3.14 -16.13
N GLN A 14 6.24 -3.82 -16.88
CA GLN A 14 6.67 -4.89 -17.78
C GLN A 14 7.61 -4.36 -18.87
N GLU A 15 7.30 -3.22 -19.51
CA GLU A 15 8.16 -2.54 -20.48
C GLU A 15 9.50 -2.16 -19.84
N THR A 16 9.49 -1.61 -18.62
CA THR A 16 10.70 -1.29 -17.86
C THR A 16 11.59 -2.52 -17.66
N LEU A 17 11.02 -3.64 -17.23
CA LEU A 17 11.79 -4.87 -16.98
C LEU A 17 12.37 -5.48 -18.24
N ARG A 18 11.62 -5.44 -19.36
CA ARG A 18 12.06 -5.92 -20.65
C ARG A 18 13.18 -5.06 -21.21
N ASP A 19 12.99 -3.74 -21.25
CA ASP A 19 13.88 -2.80 -21.93
C ASP A 19 15.24 -2.66 -21.22
N ASP A 20 15.27 -2.84 -19.91
CA ASP A 20 16.49 -2.85 -19.09
C ASP A 20 17.01 -4.26 -18.76
N ASP A 21 16.47 -5.31 -19.39
CA ASP A 21 16.84 -6.73 -19.22
C ASP A 21 16.91 -7.16 -17.74
N ILE A 22 15.97 -6.67 -16.92
CA ILE A 22 15.96 -6.93 -15.48
C ILE A 22 15.43 -8.34 -15.20
N PRO A 23 16.18 -9.18 -14.43
CA PRO A 23 15.75 -10.52 -14.13
C PRO A 23 14.45 -10.59 -13.33
N ILE A 24 13.51 -11.44 -13.79
CA ILE A 24 12.25 -11.77 -13.13
C ILE A 24 12.33 -13.22 -12.64
N VAL A 25 11.95 -13.46 -11.40
CA VAL A 25 11.93 -14.82 -10.84
C VAL A 25 10.70 -15.58 -11.39
N GLY A 26 10.93 -16.66 -12.11
CA GLY A 26 9.90 -17.52 -12.70
C GLY A 26 9.23 -18.39 -11.64
N THR A 27 8.40 -17.77 -10.81
CA THR A 27 7.52 -18.47 -9.86
C THR A 27 6.26 -18.97 -10.58
N LYS A 28 5.47 -19.83 -9.93
CA LYS A 28 4.17 -20.26 -10.48
C LYS A 28 3.18 -19.11 -10.72
N ALA A 29 3.36 -17.98 -10.03
CA ALA A 29 2.51 -16.81 -10.23
C ALA A 29 2.69 -16.22 -11.64
N VAL A 30 3.91 -16.27 -12.17
CA VAL A 30 4.23 -15.76 -13.52
C VAL A 30 3.43 -16.47 -14.61
N ASP A 31 3.14 -17.76 -14.44
CA ASP A 31 2.38 -18.56 -15.43
C ASP A 31 0.90 -18.10 -15.55
N ASN A 32 0.39 -17.37 -14.57
CA ASN A 32 -1.00 -16.90 -14.53
C ASN A 32 -1.15 -15.40 -14.89
N LEU A 33 -0.05 -14.73 -15.22
CA LEU A 33 -0.04 -13.31 -15.58
C LEU A 33 -0.05 -13.15 -17.10
N ASP A 34 -0.78 -12.13 -17.56
CA ASP A 34 -0.70 -11.67 -18.95
C ASP A 34 0.54 -10.78 -19.11
N LEU A 35 1.63 -11.37 -19.55
CA LEU A 35 2.93 -10.72 -19.64
C LEU A 35 3.37 -10.47 -21.07
N LEU A 36 4.11 -9.39 -21.29
CA LEU A 36 4.72 -9.06 -22.57
C LEU A 36 5.78 -10.11 -22.96
N ASP A 37 5.93 -10.33 -24.26
CA ASP A 37 7.03 -11.12 -24.81
C ASP A 37 8.40 -10.45 -24.55
N GLY A 38 9.44 -11.27 -24.43
CA GLY A 38 10.83 -10.80 -24.34
C GLY A 38 11.28 -10.41 -22.93
N LEU A 39 10.51 -10.73 -21.89
CA LEU A 39 10.92 -10.54 -20.49
C LEU A 39 12.02 -11.55 -20.11
N ASN A 40 12.99 -11.12 -19.30
CA ASN A 40 14.09 -11.95 -18.79
C ASN A 40 13.64 -12.77 -17.58
N ILE A 41 12.90 -13.87 -17.82
CA ILE A 41 12.41 -14.76 -16.77
C ILE A 41 13.48 -15.82 -16.49
N ILE A 42 14.00 -15.85 -15.26
CA ILE A 42 14.99 -16.82 -14.78
C ILE A 42 14.37 -17.85 -13.84
N SER A 43 14.94 -19.06 -13.80
CA SER A 43 14.45 -20.08 -12.86
C SER A 43 14.67 -19.68 -11.39
N GLU A 44 13.81 -20.20 -10.49
CA GLU A 44 13.96 -20.00 -9.04
C GLU A 44 15.35 -20.43 -8.54
N THR A 45 15.89 -21.56 -9.06
CA THR A 45 17.22 -22.04 -8.71
C THR A 45 18.28 -21.01 -9.09
N LYS A 46 18.19 -20.45 -10.30
CA LYS A 46 19.12 -19.41 -10.78
C LYS A 46 19.03 -18.14 -9.93
N ALA A 47 17.82 -17.74 -9.56
CA ALA A 47 17.60 -16.61 -8.67
C ALA A 47 18.29 -16.80 -7.30
N ILE A 48 18.13 -17.96 -6.68
CA ILE A 48 18.78 -18.31 -5.41
C ILE A 48 20.32 -18.30 -5.53
N GLU A 49 20.88 -18.83 -6.65
CA GLU A 49 22.31 -18.79 -6.90
C GLU A 49 22.85 -17.36 -6.99
N LEU A 50 22.17 -16.48 -7.74
CA LEU A 50 22.54 -15.07 -7.86
C LEU A 50 22.49 -14.35 -6.51
N LEU A 51 21.46 -14.60 -5.71
CA LEU A 51 21.32 -14.01 -4.38
C LEU A 51 22.33 -14.56 -3.35
N ARG A 52 22.78 -15.82 -3.52
CA ARG A 52 23.91 -16.33 -2.73
C ARG A 52 25.22 -15.64 -3.09
N GLY A 53 25.41 -15.30 -4.37
CA GLY A 53 26.58 -14.57 -4.86
C GLY A 53 26.57 -13.09 -4.50
N ASN A 54 25.38 -12.48 -4.39
CA ASN A 54 25.21 -11.06 -4.03
C ASN A 54 23.93 -10.89 -3.21
N GLN A 55 24.05 -10.91 -1.88
CA GLN A 55 22.94 -10.75 -0.95
C GLN A 55 22.40 -9.30 -0.89
N ASP A 56 23.14 -8.34 -1.40
CA ASP A 56 22.74 -6.92 -1.47
C ASP A 56 21.99 -6.56 -2.76
N MET A 57 21.72 -7.55 -3.63
CA MET A 57 20.96 -7.34 -4.86
C MET A 57 19.55 -6.80 -4.54
N PRO A 58 19.14 -5.68 -5.15
CA PRO A 58 17.79 -5.14 -4.97
C PRO A 58 16.72 -6.14 -5.38
N LEU A 59 15.77 -6.40 -4.49
CA LEU A 59 14.59 -7.24 -4.72
C LEU A 59 13.31 -6.42 -4.62
N TYR A 60 12.42 -6.61 -5.58
CA TYR A 60 11.12 -5.96 -5.62
C TYR A 60 10.00 -6.98 -5.86
N CYS A 61 8.87 -6.83 -5.20
CA CYS A 61 7.67 -7.63 -5.40
C CYS A 61 6.52 -6.74 -5.87
N THR A 62 5.73 -7.17 -6.86
CA THR A 62 4.51 -6.45 -7.23
C THR A 62 3.37 -6.69 -6.24
N SER A 63 3.48 -7.77 -5.46
CA SER A 63 2.49 -8.19 -4.47
C SER A 63 3.18 -8.82 -3.27
N GLU A 64 2.51 -8.78 -2.13
CA GLU A 64 2.94 -9.44 -0.89
C GLU A 64 2.85 -10.97 -0.94
N ASN A 65 2.14 -11.53 -1.93
CA ASN A 65 2.07 -12.98 -2.13
C ASN A 65 3.44 -13.63 -2.32
N SER A 66 4.41 -12.90 -2.86
CA SER A 66 5.79 -13.37 -3.05
C SER A 66 6.62 -13.46 -1.76
N ILE A 67 6.14 -12.90 -0.63
CA ILE A 67 6.85 -12.91 0.65
C ILE A 67 7.08 -14.34 1.16
N GLY A 68 6.11 -15.24 0.95
CA GLY A 68 6.24 -16.66 1.31
C GLY A 68 7.41 -17.33 0.62
N TRP A 69 7.64 -17.03 -0.67
CA TRP A 69 8.80 -17.53 -1.42
C TRP A 69 10.11 -17.00 -0.82
N ILE A 70 10.18 -15.70 -0.52
CA ILE A 70 11.35 -15.06 0.09
C ILE A 70 11.67 -15.71 1.43
N SER A 71 10.67 -15.87 2.31
CA SER A 71 10.83 -16.47 3.63
C SER A 71 11.35 -17.90 3.56
N LYS A 72 10.87 -18.68 2.59
CA LYS A 72 11.26 -20.07 2.40
C LYS A 72 12.67 -20.22 1.82
N ASN A 73 13.03 -19.41 0.84
CA ASN A 73 14.21 -19.64 -0.01
C ASN A 73 15.41 -18.75 0.35
N LEU A 74 15.20 -17.61 1.03
CA LEU A 74 16.24 -16.64 1.35
C LEU A 74 16.58 -16.56 2.86
N SER A 75 16.37 -17.65 3.60
CA SER A 75 16.69 -17.73 5.04
C SER A 75 18.18 -17.51 5.37
N PHE A 76 19.04 -17.55 4.37
CA PHE A 76 20.47 -17.23 4.50
C PHE A 76 20.77 -15.71 4.44
N THR A 77 19.76 -14.87 4.28
CA THR A 77 19.83 -13.41 4.30
C THR A 77 19.05 -12.85 5.49
N PRO A 78 19.27 -11.61 5.93
CA PRO A 78 18.45 -10.96 6.95
C PRO A 78 17.03 -10.57 6.47
N LEU A 79 16.75 -10.65 5.17
CA LEU A 79 15.55 -10.13 4.55
C LEU A 79 14.24 -10.71 5.11
N PRO A 80 14.08 -12.04 5.33
CA PRO A 80 12.86 -12.60 5.92
C PRO A 80 12.55 -12.03 7.31
N GLU A 81 13.56 -11.81 8.15
CA GLU A 81 13.39 -11.19 9.46
C GLU A 81 12.92 -9.74 9.35
N LYS A 82 13.57 -8.96 8.48
CA LYS A 82 13.20 -7.55 8.23
C LYS A 82 11.78 -7.41 7.68
N ILE A 83 11.39 -8.26 6.74
CA ILE A 83 10.02 -8.32 6.22
C ILE A 83 9.03 -8.61 7.37
N ASN A 84 9.31 -9.60 8.21
CA ASN A 84 8.42 -10.00 9.29
C ASN A 84 8.21 -8.89 10.33
N ILE A 85 9.23 -8.05 10.59
CA ILE A 85 9.10 -6.90 11.49
C ILE A 85 8.03 -5.91 10.99
N PHE A 86 8.01 -5.63 9.69
CA PHE A 86 7.06 -4.65 9.13
C PHE A 86 5.69 -5.27 8.84
N LYS A 87 5.61 -6.54 8.45
CA LYS A 87 4.33 -7.23 8.18
C LYS A 87 3.51 -7.49 9.43
N ASP A 88 4.14 -7.70 10.55
CA ASP A 88 3.49 -7.92 11.83
C ASP A 88 3.34 -6.60 12.58
N LYS A 89 2.12 -6.07 12.64
CA LYS A 89 1.81 -4.77 13.25
C LYS A 89 2.25 -4.70 14.72
N LEU A 90 2.18 -5.81 15.45
CA LEU A 90 2.63 -5.86 16.84
C LEU A 90 4.16 -5.75 16.94
N LYS A 91 4.90 -6.47 16.09
CA LYS A 91 6.37 -6.37 16.02
C LYS A 91 6.81 -4.99 15.61
N PHE A 92 6.13 -4.40 14.63
CA PHE A 92 6.38 -3.05 14.19
C PHE A 92 6.15 -2.02 15.31
N ARG A 93 5.02 -2.10 16.04
CA ARG A 93 4.77 -1.21 17.19
C ARG A 93 5.82 -1.37 18.27
N ASN A 94 6.25 -2.59 18.58
CA ASN A 94 7.33 -2.85 19.54
C ASN A 94 8.66 -2.26 19.08
N LEU A 95 9.00 -2.36 17.79
CA LEU A 95 10.21 -1.76 17.22
C LEU A 95 10.21 -0.23 17.41
N ILE A 96 9.11 0.44 17.10
CA ILE A 96 9.04 1.91 17.12
C ILE A 96 8.66 2.50 18.49
N LYS A 97 8.39 1.66 19.48
CA LYS A 97 8.03 2.10 20.85
C LYS A 97 9.00 3.14 21.45
N PRO A 98 10.33 3.10 21.22
CA PRO A 98 11.23 4.15 21.69
C PRO A 98 10.96 5.54 21.10
N LEU A 99 10.31 5.63 19.93
CA LEU A 99 9.92 6.89 19.31
C LEU A 99 8.53 7.36 19.78
N PHE A 100 7.68 6.44 20.25
CA PHE A 100 6.30 6.65 20.65
C PHE A 100 6.02 5.94 21.99
N PRO A 101 6.66 6.35 23.09
CA PRO A 101 6.57 5.63 24.38
C PRO A 101 5.15 5.62 24.97
N ASP A 102 4.36 6.65 24.67
CA ASP A 102 3.00 6.85 25.19
C ASP A 102 1.90 6.33 24.26
N PHE A 103 2.26 5.86 23.04
CA PHE A 103 1.29 5.32 22.07
C PHE A 103 0.71 4.01 22.61
N TYR A 104 -0.61 3.98 22.77
CA TYR A 104 -1.29 2.80 23.28
C TYR A 104 -1.42 1.72 22.21
N PHE A 105 -0.95 0.53 22.53
CA PHE A 105 -1.29 -0.68 21.80
C PHE A 105 -1.27 -1.91 22.70
N LYS A 106 -2.08 -2.92 22.38
CA LYS A 106 -2.19 -4.16 23.16
C LYS A 106 -2.50 -5.35 22.26
N GLU A 107 -1.77 -6.41 22.44
CA GLU A 107 -2.02 -7.72 21.80
C GLU A 107 -3.25 -8.40 22.41
N ILE A 108 -4.04 -9.06 21.55
CA ILE A 108 -5.12 -9.97 21.94
C ILE A 108 -5.05 -11.22 21.05
N LYS A 109 -5.00 -12.38 21.68
CA LYS A 109 -5.11 -13.66 20.93
C LYS A 109 -6.56 -13.89 20.51
N TYR A 110 -6.75 -14.49 19.35
CA TYR A 110 -8.08 -14.77 18.78
C TYR A 110 -8.99 -15.51 19.77
N ASP A 111 -8.46 -16.55 20.44
CA ASP A 111 -9.19 -17.34 21.45
C ASP A 111 -9.55 -16.56 22.74
N LYS A 112 -9.03 -15.34 22.89
CA LYS A 112 -9.31 -14.45 24.02
C LYS A 112 -10.21 -13.26 23.66
N LEU A 113 -10.62 -13.12 22.41
CA LEU A 113 -11.47 -11.99 21.97
C LEU A 113 -12.77 -11.89 22.75
N ASP A 114 -13.38 -13.01 23.13
CA ASP A 114 -14.62 -13.03 23.94
C ASP A 114 -14.41 -12.75 25.44
N MET A 115 -13.15 -12.76 25.90
CA MET A 115 -12.83 -12.59 27.33
C MET A 115 -12.43 -11.15 27.67
N VAL A 116 -12.11 -10.32 26.66
CA VAL A 116 -11.76 -8.92 26.87
C VAL A 116 -13.02 -8.04 26.95
N ARG A 117 -12.93 -6.97 27.68
CA ARG A 117 -14.05 -6.04 27.87
C ARG A 117 -13.69 -4.69 27.26
N TYR A 118 -14.69 -3.95 26.79
CA TYR A 118 -14.50 -2.60 26.25
C TYR A 118 -13.75 -1.67 27.24
N GLU A 119 -14.05 -1.82 28.54
CA GLU A 119 -13.46 -1.03 29.61
C GLU A 119 -11.96 -1.31 29.86
N ASP A 120 -11.40 -2.34 29.25
CA ASP A 120 -9.96 -2.70 29.32
C ASP A 120 -9.10 -1.90 28.33
N PHE A 121 -9.71 -1.03 27.50
CA PHE A 121 -9.09 -0.27 26.39
C PHE A 121 -9.34 1.25 26.51
N PRO A 122 -8.67 2.09 25.73
CA PRO A 122 -9.02 3.49 25.55
C PRO A 122 -10.49 3.65 25.13
N LYS A 123 -11.04 4.85 25.32
CA LYS A 123 -12.43 5.13 24.96
C LYS A 123 -12.72 4.91 23.47
N GLU A 124 -11.75 5.21 22.63
CA GLU A 124 -11.81 5.02 21.20
C GLU A 124 -10.54 4.29 20.75
N PHE A 125 -10.69 3.27 19.92
CA PHE A 125 -9.58 2.45 19.47
C PHE A 125 -9.89 1.74 18.15
N ILE A 126 -8.84 1.22 17.52
CA ILE A 126 -8.94 0.30 16.38
C ILE A 126 -8.55 -1.09 16.85
N ILE A 127 -9.33 -2.11 16.46
CA ILE A 127 -8.96 -3.51 16.57
C ILE A 127 -8.74 -4.09 15.17
N LYS A 128 -7.61 -4.79 14.97
CA LYS A 128 -7.24 -5.34 13.67
C LYS A 128 -6.33 -6.57 13.81
N PRO A 129 -6.27 -7.48 12.81
CA PRO A 129 -5.28 -8.55 12.80
C PRO A 129 -3.86 -8.01 12.81
N THR A 130 -2.93 -8.69 13.51
CA THR A 130 -1.51 -8.29 13.51
C THR A 130 -0.87 -8.45 12.12
N VAL A 131 -1.33 -9.43 11.34
CA VAL A 131 -0.96 -9.65 9.94
C VAL A 131 -2.24 -9.65 9.10
N GLY A 132 -2.40 -8.68 8.21
CA GLY A 132 -3.59 -8.51 7.38
C GLY A 132 -3.35 -7.48 6.28
N PHE A 133 -4.33 -7.35 5.37
CA PHE A 133 -4.31 -6.42 4.24
C PHE A 133 -5.74 -6.02 3.85
N MET A 134 -5.90 -4.98 3.03
CA MET A 134 -7.18 -4.47 2.51
C MET A 134 -8.26 -4.32 3.60
N SER A 135 -7.89 -3.77 4.75
CA SER A 135 -8.77 -3.52 5.89
C SER A 135 -9.56 -4.73 6.43
N ALA A 136 -9.20 -5.97 6.05
CA ALA A 136 -9.85 -7.18 6.51
C ALA A 136 -9.73 -7.34 8.03
N GLY A 137 -10.86 -7.40 8.73
CA GLY A 137 -10.94 -7.50 10.19
C GLY A 137 -10.54 -6.23 10.94
N VAL A 138 -10.50 -5.07 10.26
CA VAL A 138 -10.21 -3.75 10.87
C VAL A 138 -11.50 -3.08 11.30
N HIS A 139 -11.65 -2.80 12.59
CA HIS A 139 -12.83 -2.15 13.14
C HIS A 139 -12.45 -0.99 14.05
N MET A 140 -13.07 0.16 13.82
CA MET A 140 -13.05 1.29 14.74
C MET A 140 -14.12 1.10 15.81
N VAL A 141 -13.78 1.39 17.06
CA VAL A 141 -14.65 1.19 18.22
C VAL A 141 -14.65 2.45 19.07
N SER A 142 -15.84 3.03 19.27
CA SER A 142 -16.04 4.23 20.09
C SER A 142 -16.95 3.98 21.29
N ASN A 143 -17.63 2.83 21.35
CA ASN A 143 -18.51 2.46 22.45
C ASN A 143 -18.66 0.95 22.59
N LYS A 144 -19.30 0.53 23.69
CA LYS A 144 -19.47 -0.88 24.04
C LYS A 144 -20.32 -1.68 23.04
N ILE A 145 -21.29 -1.05 22.39
CA ILE A 145 -22.15 -1.72 21.39
C ILE A 145 -21.34 -2.01 20.13
N GLU A 146 -20.59 -1.02 19.65
CA GLU A 146 -19.67 -1.18 18.51
C GLU A 146 -18.61 -2.24 18.81
N PHE A 147 -18.05 -2.26 20.01
CA PHE A 147 -17.10 -3.29 20.42
C PHE A 147 -17.68 -4.69 20.25
N GLN A 148 -18.89 -4.95 20.76
CA GLN A 148 -19.52 -6.26 20.65
C GLN A 148 -19.81 -6.63 19.19
N ASN A 149 -20.27 -5.66 18.40
CA ASN A 149 -20.52 -5.86 16.98
C ASN A 149 -19.21 -6.18 16.22
N SER A 150 -18.14 -5.45 16.52
CA SER A 150 -16.84 -5.66 15.92
C SER A 150 -16.28 -7.06 16.19
N ILE A 151 -16.38 -7.57 17.42
CA ILE A 151 -15.95 -8.93 17.75
C ILE A 151 -16.72 -9.98 16.92
N ASN A 152 -18.04 -9.80 16.75
CA ASN A 152 -18.87 -10.70 15.96
C ASN A 152 -18.52 -10.62 14.46
N SER A 153 -18.34 -9.40 13.93
CA SER A 153 -17.97 -9.17 12.53
C SER A 153 -16.60 -9.76 12.21
N ILE A 154 -15.59 -9.52 13.06
CA ILE A 154 -14.24 -10.09 12.91
C ILE A 154 -14.31 -11.61 12.75
N LYS A 155 -15.07 -12.30 13.59
CA LYS A 155 -15.18 -13.76 13.52
C LYS A 155 -15.80 -14.24 12.21
N LYS A 156 -16.84 -13.54 11.75
CA LYS A 156 -17.50 -13.87 10.48
C LYS A 156 -16.56 -13.61 9.30
N GLU A 157 -15.95 -12.44 9.23
CA GLU A 157 -15.03 -12.06 8.15
C GLU A 157 -13.85 -13.03 8.05
N LEU A 158 -13.25 -13.42 9.18
CA LEU A 158 -12.13 -14.36 9.20
C LEU A 158 -12.53 -15.78 8.77
N GLU A 159 -13.75 -16.22 9.09
CA GLU A 159 -14.23 -17.53 8.62
C GLU A 159 -14.50 -17.49 7.10
N GLU A 160 -15.02 -16.39 6.57
CA GLU A 160 -15.25 -16.17 5.13
C GLU A 160 -13.91 -16.12 4.34
N LEU A 161 -12.85 -15.57 4.93
CA LEU A 161 -11.53 -15.44 4.31
C LEU A 161 -10.62 -16.66 4.54
N LYS A 162 -11.06 -17.63 5.33
CA LYS A 162 -10.25 -18.77 5.72
C LYS A 162 -9.83 -19.63 4.52
N GLY A 163 -8.53 -19.74 4.35
CA GLY A 163 -7.93 -20.54 3.26
C GLY A 163 -7.85 -19.83 1.91
N LEU A 164 -8.34 -18.57 1.79
CA LEU A 164 -8.22 -17.80 0.55
C LEU A 164 -6.82 -17.17 0.38
N TYR A 165 -6.12 -16.94 1.50
CA TYR A 165 -4.81 -16.28 1.49
C TYR A 165 -3.77 -17.05 2.32
N PRO A 166 -2.47 -16.95 1.94
CA PRO A 166 -1.39 -17.49 2.75
C PRO A 166 -1.32 -16.85 4.15
N SER A 167 -0.82 -17.58 5.13
CA SER A 167 -0.68 -17.08 6.52
C SER A 167 0.26 -15.89 6.67
N GLU A 168 1.17 -15.71 5.71
CA GLU A 168 2.09 -14.57 5.59
C GLU A 168 1.40 -13.28 5.16
N VAL A 169 0.21 -13.40 4.57
CA VAL A 169 -0.61 -12.30 4.07
C VAL A 169 -1.76 -11.98 5.02
N LEU A 170 -2.44 -13.01 5.54
CA LEU A 170 -3.52 -12.87 6.51
C LEU A 170 -3.40 -13.94 7.61
N SER A 171 -3.25 -13.52 8.87
CA SER A 171 -3.24 -14.39 10.02
C SER A 171 -4.33 -14.00 11.02
N ALA A 172 -5.22 -14.93 11.28
CA ALA A 172 -6.33 -14.77 12.25
C ALA A 172 -5.96 -15.16 13.69
N LYS A 173 -4.69 -15.37 14.01
CA LYS A 173 -4.28 -15.88 15.32
C LYS A 173 -4.18 -14.80 16.40
N GLU A 174 -3.77 -13.61 16.00
CA GLU A 174 -3.44 -12.51 16.90
C GLU A 174 -4.00 -11.19 16.37
N PHE A 175 -4.48 -10.36 17.28
CA PHE A 175 -5.03 -9.04 17.03
C PHE A 175 -4.22 -8.01 17.80
N ILE A 176 -4.24 -6.80 17.29
CA ILE A 176 -3.75 -5.63 17.99
C ILE A 176 -4.89 -4.64 18.17
N VAL A 177 -5.01 -4.10 19.39
CA VAL A 177 -5.81 -2.92 19.69
C VAL A 177 -4.87 -1.74 19.75
N GLU A 178 -5.18 -0.66 19.06
CA GLU A 178 -4.39 0.58 19.02
C GLU A 178 -5.30 1.78 19.25
N GLU A 179 -4.76 2.84 19.88
CA GLU A 179 -5.44 4.12 19.88
C GLU A 179 -5.61 4.68 18.48
N ILE A 180 -6.66 5.46 18.25
CA ILE A 180 -6.93 6.08 16.94
C ILE A 180 -5.93 7.19 16.69
N ILE A 181 -5.29 7.18 15.55
CA ILE A 181 -4.39 8.22 15.08
C ILE A 181 -5.21 9.22 14.26
N TYR A 182 -5.34 10.45 14.73
CA TYR A 182 -6.02 11.53 14.01
C TYR A 182 -5.04 12.41 13.27
N GLY A 183 -5.38 12.83 12.06
CA GLY A 183 -4.55 13.74 11.26
C GLY A 183 -4.65 13.50 9.76
N ASP A 184 -3.92 14.30 8.99
CA ASP A 184 -3.77 14.11 7.55
C ASP A 184 -3.00 12.81 7.26
N GLU A 185 -3.54 11.97 6.40
CA GLU A 185 -2.93 10.71 6.03
C GLU A 185 -2.11 10.83 4.75
N TYR A 186 -0.97 10.15 4.75
CA TYR A 186 -0.04 10.12 3.62
C TYR A 186 0.43 8.71 3.32
N ALA A 187 0.52 8.41 2.03
CA ALA A 187 1.14 7.21 1.49
C ALA A 187 2.46 7.59 0.82
N ILE A 188 3.55 6.89 1.17
CA ILE A 188 4.91 7.23 0.76
C ILE A 188 5.57 6.01 0.15
N ASP A 189 6.01 6.11 -1.10
CA ASP A 189 6.93 5.14 -1.67
C ASP A 189 8.36 5.55 -1.38
N VAL A 190 9.08 4.68 -0.70
CA VAL A 190 10.46 4.90 -0.27
C VAL A 190 11.27 3.63 -0.45
N TYR A 191 12.53 3.73 -0.72
CA TYR A 191 13.44 2.62 -0.50
C TYR A 191 14.59 3.03 0.40
N PHE A 192 15.11 2.08 1.18
CA PHE A 192 16.34 2.25 1.92
C PHE A 192 17.49 1.73 1.07
N ASN A 193 18.45 2.62 0.77
CA ASN A 193 19.58 2.27 -0.08
C ASN A 193 20.57 1.32 0.62
N SER A 194 21.66 0.94 -0.04
CA SER A 194 22.71 0.07 0.52
C SER A 194 23.40 0.63 1.77
N PHE A 195 23.26 1.92 2.02
CA PHE A 195 23.78 2.60 3.23
C PHE A 195 22.72 2.72 4.33
N GLY A 196 21.48 2.24 4.10
CA GLY A 196 20.35 2.39 5.03
C GLY A 196 19.76 3.80 5.05
N GLU A 197 20.01 4.63 4.03
CA GLU A 197 19.42 5.95 3.90
C GLU A 197 18.09 5.87 3.15
N PRO A 198 17.01 6.52 3.64
CA PRO A 198 15.74 6.57 2.94
C PRO A 198 15.81 7.47 1.70
N VAL A 199 15.31 6.96 0.58
CA VAL A 199 15.14 7.67 -0.68
C VAL A 199 13.66 7.67 -1.01
N ILE A 200 12.99 8.79 -0.82
CA ILE A 200 11.57 8.97 -1.13
C ILE A 200 11.40 9.13 -2.63
N LEU A 201 10.49 8.33 -3.21
CA LEU A 201 10.15 8.34 -4.63
C LEU A 201 8.77 8.96 -4.89
N ASN A 202 7.86 8.90 -3.92
CA ASN A 202 6.54 9.51 -4.01
C ASN A 202 6.01 9.86 -2.63
N ILE A 203 5.18 10.90 -2.55
CA ILE A 203 4.35 11.24 -1.40
C ILE A 203 2.96 11.56 -1.93
N LEU A 204 1.99 10.78 -1.54
CA LEU A 204 0.58 11.00 -1.83
C LEU A 204 -0.13 11.39 -0.53
N LYS A 205 -0.99 12.39 -0.60
CA LYS A 205 -1.92 12.70 0.48
C LYS A 205 -3.23 11.96 0.19
N HIS A 206 -3.72 11.22 1.17
CA HIS A 206 -5.04 10.62 1.13
C HIS A 206 -6.10 11.72 1.35
N ILE A 207 -7.06 11.80 0.45
CA ILE A 207 -8.14 12.78 0.51
C ILE A 207 -9.41 12.07 0.93
N PHE A 208 -9.93 12.44 2.09
CA PHE A 208 -11.18 11.93 2.62
C PHE A 208 -12.33 12.86 2.28
N PHE A 209 -13.53 12.31 2.14
CA PHE A 209 -14.74 13.10 1.98
C PHE A 209 -15.04 13.91 3.25
N ASP A 210 -14.97 13.25 4.41
CA ASP A 210 -15.11 13.85 5.74
C ASP A 210 -14.34 13.06 6.80
N ASP A 211 -14.45 13.48 8.09
CA ASP A 211 -13.75 12.86 9.22
C ASP A 211 -14.22 11.42 9.53
N SER A 212 -15.36 10.98 9.00
CA SER A 212 -15.90 9.62 9.16
C SER A 212 -15.57 8.68 8.00
N ASP A 213 -15.03 9.22 6.91
CA ASP A 213 -14.62 8.45 5.75
C ASP A 213 -13.42 7.57 6.09
N VAL A 214 -13.52 6.29 5.78
CA VAL A 214 -12.47 5.28 5.94
C VAL A 214 -12.13 4.61 4.62
N GLY A 215 -12.70 5.11 3.51
CA GLY A 215 -12.49 4.58 2.17
C GLY A 215 -11.16 5.02 1.55
N ASP A 216 -10.61 4.20 0.70
CA ASP A 216 -9.33 4.44 -0.02
C ASP A 216 -9.56 5.09 -1.40
N ARG A 217 -10.48 6.09 -1.50
CA ARG A 217 -10.99 6.58 -2.78
C ARG A 217 -10.00 7.46 -3.56
N VAL A 218 -9.33 8.43 -2.93
CA VAL A 218 -8.49 9.39 -3.64
C VAL A 218 -7.17 9.61 -2.94
N TYR A 219 -6.09 9.37 -3.66
CA TYR A 219 -4.72 9.69 -3.26
C TYR A 219 -4.12 10.70 -4.24
N SER A 220 -3.67 11.84 -3.75
CA SER A 220 -3.17 12.94 -4.59
C SER A 220 -1.75 13.34 -4.25
N THR A 221 -0.95 13.64 -5.27
CA THR A 221 0.33 14.31 -5.13
C THR A 221 0.36 15.62 -5.89
N SER A 222 1.27 16.51 -5.52
CA SER A 222 1.49 17.81 -6.18
C SER A 222 2.85 18.36 -5.75
N LYS A 223 3.32 19.39 -6.49
CA LYS A 223 4.50 20.15 -6.10
C LYS A 223 4.47 20.61 -4.64
N LYS A 224 3.31 21.09 -4.18
CA LYS A 224 3.13 21.55 -2.79
C LYS A 224 3.26 20.41 -1.79
N ILE A 225 2.60 19.26 -2.04
CA ILE A 225 2.64 18.09 -1.15
C ILE A 225 4.08 17.62 -0.96
N ILE A 226 4.84 17.47 -2.06
CA ILE A 226 6.26 17.08 -1.98
C ILE A 226 7.08 18.13 -1.22
N LYS A 227 6.99 19.39 -1.61
CA LYS A 227 7.80 20.47 -1.03
C LYS A 227 7.60 20.61 0.48
N ASP A 228 6.35 20.49 0.94
CA ASP A 228 6.01 20.73 2.35
C ASP A 228 6.39 19.55 3.25
N ASN A 229 6.51 18.32 2.72
CA ASN A 229 6.66 17.13 3.54
C ASN A 229 7.97 16.36 3.33
N LEU A 230 8.63 16.48 2.19
CA LEU A 230 9.78 15.64 1.80
C LEU A 230 10.89 15.60 2.87
N LYS A 231 11.30 16.76 3.38
CA LYS A 231 12.42 16.86 4.34
C LYS A 231 12.06 16.23 5.69
N GLU A 232 10.85 16.50 6.17
CA GLU A 232 10.35 16.01 7.45
C GLU A 232 10.16 14.50 7.41
N PHE A 233 9.50 13.99 6.35
CA PHE A 233 9.25 12.56 6.18
C PHE A 233 10.55 11.77 6.00
N LYS A 234 11.51 12.31 5.23
CA LYS A 234 12.84 11.70 5.09
C LYS A 234 13.55 11.58 6.44
N TYR A 235 13.50 12.64 7.26
CA TYR A 235 14.10 12.60 8.60
C TYR A 235 13.43 11.57 9.50
N PHE A 236 12.10 11.50 9.48
CA PHE A 236 11.32 10.53 10.24
C PHE A 236 11.63 9.10 9.81
N LEU A 237 11.59 8.82 8.51
CA LEU A 237 11.88 7.49 7.96
C LEU A 237 13.33 7.04 8.27
N ASN A 238 14.28 7.97 8.29
CA ASN A 238 15.66 7.66 8.68
C ASN A 238 15.76 7.18 10.15
N LYS A 239 14.92 7.69 11.06
CA LYS A 239 14.88 7.18 12.44
C LYS A 239 14.36 5.74 12.47
N ILE A 240 13.29 5.45 11.77
CA ILE A 240 12.72 4.10 11.69
C ILE A 240 13.72 3.13 11.03
N GLY A 241 14.34 3.53 9.91
CA GLY A 241 15.32 2.71 9.21
C GLY A 241 16.51 2.33 10.08
N LYS A 242 16.99 3.27 10.92
CA LYS A 242 18.06 3.01 11.89
C LYS A 242 17.64 2.04 12.99
N LEU A 243 16.42 2.17 13.52
CA LEU A 243 15.90 1.23 14.52
C LEU A 243 15.75 -0.19 13.94
N ALA A 244 15.26 -0.28 12.71
CA ALA A 244 15.05 -1.55 12.02
C ALA A 244 16.34 -2.13 11.41
N ASP A 245 17.41 -1.34 11.30
CA ASP A 245 18.66 -1.69 10.60
C ASP A 245 18.39 -2.28 9.22
N ILE A 246 17.68 -1.51 8.36
CA ILE A 246 17.26 -1.96 7.02
C ILE A 246 18.08 -1.32 5.91
N ARG A 247 18.32 -2.12 4.85
CA ARG A 247 19.06 -1.73 3.63
C ARG A 247 18.49 -2.48 2.43
N ASN A 248 18.64 -1.91 1.25
CA ASN A 248 18.25 -2.51 -0.03
C ASN A 248 16.78 -3.01 -0.04
N ILE A 249 15.88 -2.30 0.63
CA ILE A 249 14.48 -2.69 0.76
C ILE A 249 13.55 -1.56 0.32
N PRO A 250 12.59 -1.81 -0.57
CA PRO A 250 11.53 -0.88 -0.90
C PRO A 250 10.39 -1.03 0.12
N LEU A 251 9.72 0.07 0.43
CA LEU A 251 8.60 0.11 1.36
C LEU A 251 7.52 1.04 0.84
N HIS A 252 6.28 0.64 1.03
CA HIS A 252 5.13 1.53 1.02
C HIS A 252 4.75 1.86 2.45
N VAL A 253 4.76 3.13 2.80
CA VAL A 253 4.57 3.61 4.16
C VAL A 253 3.29 4.42 4.24
N GLU A 254 2.42 4.06 5.16
CA GLU A 254 1.24 4.83 5.52
C GLU A 254 1.45 5.47 6.89
N LEU A 255 1.26 6.77 6.97
CA LEU A 255 1.39 7.53 8.20
C LEU A 255 0.37 8.65 8.29
N ARG A 256 0.07 9.07 9.52
CA ARG A 256 -0.70 10.30 9.76
C ARG A 256 0.17 11.39 10.36
N LYS A 257 -0.06 12.61 9.88
CA LYS A 257 0.50 13.84 10.45
C LYS A 257 -0.58 14.49 11.29
N THR A 258 -0.39 14.48 12.60
CA THR A 258 -1.36 15.05 13.55
C THR A 258 -1.45 16.57 13.42
N LYS A 259 -2.49 17.18 14.01
CA LYS A 259 -2.63 18.65 14.08
C LYS A 259 -1.47 19.31 14.82
N SER A 260 -0.77 18.61 15.71
CA SER A 260 0.45 19.07 16.39
C SER A 260 1.71 18.95 15.53
N GLY A 261 1.62 18.31 14.36
CA GLY A 261 2.74 18.05 13.45
C GLY A 261 3.49 16.76 13.74
N GLU A 262 3.06 15.93 14.69
CA GLU A 262 3.67 14.64 14.95
C GLU A 262 3.37 13.64 13.82
N LEU A 263 4.39 12.88 13.41
CA LEU A 263 4.24 11.82 12.40
C LEU A 263 4.12 10.47 13.09
N ILE A 264 2.98 9.81 12.90
CA ILE A 264 2.71 8.48 13.49
C ILE A 264 2.44 7.49 12.35
N PRO A 265 3.26 6.43 12.18
CA PRO A 265 3.04 5.46 11.13
C PRO A 265 1.84 4.59 11.43
N ILE A 266 1.04 4.30 10.41
CA ILE A 266 -0.08 3.35 10.45
C ILE A 266 0.44 1.96 10.18
N GLU A 267 1.14 1.81 9.03
CA GLU A 267 1.80 0.58 8.62
C GLU A 267 2.93 0.84 7.61
N MET A 268 3.79 -0.17 7.46
CA MET A 268 4.87 -0.16 6.47
C MET A 268 4.87 -1.48 5.73
N ASN A 269 4.55 -1.45 4.43
CA ASN A 269 4.44 -2.64 3.60
C ASN A 269 5.76 -2.90 2.87
N PRO A 270 6.51 -3.96 3.22
CA PRO A 270 7.84 -4.21 2.68
C PRO A 270 7.80 -4.85 1.30
N MET A 271 8.93 -4.72 0.59
CA MET A 271 9.24 -5.33 -0.69
C MET A 271 8.53 -4.74 -1.90
N ARG A 272 7.66 -3.75 -1.73
CA ARG A 272 6.87 -3.12 -2.78
C ARG A 272 6.65 -1.63 -2.53
N PHE A 273 6.23 -0.93 -3.56
CA PHE A 273 5.55 0.36 -3.48
C PHE A 273 4.04 0.13 -3.34
N GLY A 274 3.22 1.14 -3.52
CA GLY A 274 1.77 0.99 -3.37
C GLY A 274 1.17 -0.12 -4.24
N GLY A 275 0.08 -0.69 -3.78
CA GLY A 275 -0.53 -1.85 -4.40
C GLY A 275 -0.93 -1.66 -5.87
N TRP A 276 -1.04 -2.76 -6.62
CA TRP A 276 -1.47 -2.76 -8.02
C TRP A 276 -0.61 -1.90 -8.96
N CYS A 277 0.67 -1.66 -8.62
CA CYS A 277 1.59 -0.75 -9.32
C CYS A 277 1.10 0.71 -9.39
N THR A 278 0.10 1.11 -8.60
CA THR A 278 -0.57 2.40 -8.77
C THR A 278 0.32 3.58 -8.39
N THR A 279 0.94 3.56 -7.21
CA THR A 279 1.67 4.72 -6.68
C THR A 279 2.99 4.96 -7.42
N ALA A 280 3.68 3.89 -7.83
CA ALA A 280 4.90 4.00 -8.61
C ALA A 280 4.63 4.50 -10.03
N ASP A 281 3.58 3.99 -10.68
CA ASP A 281 3.20 4.46 -12.02
C ASP A 281 2.73 5.91 -11.96
N MET A 282 2.00 6.32 -10.90
CA MET A 282 1.65 7.73 -10.69
C MET A 282 2.89 8.61 -10.50
N ALA A 283 3.90 8.14 -9.79
CA ALA A 283 5.15 8.89 -9.64
C ALA A 283 5.85 9.12 -11.00
N HIS A 284 5.80 8.13 -11.90
CA HIS A 284 6.29 8.30 -13.26
C HIS A 284 5.49 9.38 -14.01
N MET A 285 4.16 9.32 -13.95
CA MET A 285 3.28 10.29 -14.62
C MET A 285 3.46 11.71 -14.08
N ALA A 286 3.64 11.85 -12.76
CA ALA A 286 3.74 13.14 -12.09
C ALA A 286 5.14 13.78 -12.19
N TYR A 287 6.20 12.98 -12.18
CA TYR A 287 7.57 13.47 -12.00
C TYR A 287 8.53 13.12 -13.14
N ASN A 288 8.05 12.38 -14.14
CA ASN A 288 8.82 12.00 -15.33
C ASN A 288 10.12 11.24 -15.03
N PHE A 289 10.13 10.42 -13.95
CA PHE A 289 11.20 9.44 -13.71
C PHE A 289 10.60 8.06 -13.47
N ASN A 290 11.39 7.00 -13.61
CA ASN A 290 10.96 5.63 -13.40
C ASN A 290 11.31 5.15 -11.98
N PRO A 291 10.34 5.00 -11.04
CA PRO A 291 10.61 4.62 -9.66
C PRO A 291 11.23 3.23 -9.52
N TYR A 292 10.85 2.29 -10.37
CA TYR A 292 11.38 0.92 -10.37
C TYR A 292 12.87 0.91 -10.71
N LEU A 293 13.28 1.66 -11.74
CA LEU A 293 14.68 1.82 -12.12
C LEU A 293 15.47 2.62 -11.09
N TYR A 294 14.85 3.61 -10.45
CA TYR A 294 15.49 4.36 -9.39
C TYR A 294 15.83 3.46 -8.21
N TYR A 295 14.89 2.62 -7.80
CA TYR A 295 15.17 1.61 -6.78
C TYR A 295 16.23 0.59 -7.24
N TYR A 296 16.03 -0.04 -8.40
CA TYR A 296 16.91 -1.09 -8.91
C TYR A 296 18.36 -0.62 -9.08
N ASN A 297 18.55 0.60 -9.59
CA ASN A 297 19.86 1.22 -9.79
C ASN A 297 20.33 2.08 -8.62
N GLN A 298 19.63 2.08 -7.48
CA GLN A 298 19.93 2.88 -6.27
C GLN A 298 20.09 4.39 -6.56
N LYS A 299 19.30 4.93 -7.50
CA LYS A 299 19.30 6.34 -7.90
C LYS A 299 18.41 7.17 -6.99
N LYS A 300 18.78 8.44 -6.77
CA LYS A 300 18.01 9.41 -5.98
C LYS A 300 17.39 10.46 -6.91
N PRO A 301 16.08 10.79 -6.78
CA PRO A 301 15.49 11.91 -7.50
C PRO A 301 16.15 13.24 -7.12
N ASP A 302 16.41 14.07 -8.12
CA ASP A 302 16.74 15.50 -7.85
C ASP A 302 15.43 16.28 -7.69
N TRP A 303 14.91 16.25 -6.48
CA TRP A 303 13.65 16.94 -6.16
C TRP A 303 13.70 18.45 -6.42
N ASN A 304 14.88 19.08 -6.39
CA ASN A 304 14.99 20.50 -6.68
C ASN A 304 14.72 20.79 -8.15
N GLU A 305 15.26 19.96 -9.06
CA GLU A 305 15.01 20.11 -10.49
C GLU A 305 13.59 19.67 -10.84
N ILE A 306 13.12 18.52 -10.34
CA ILE A 306 11.74 18.02 -10.58
C ILE A 306 10.71 19.09 -10.18
N LEU A 307 10.83 19.66 -8.98
CA LEU A 307 9.89 20.66 -8.49
C LEU A 307 9.95 21.99 -9.25
N LYS A 308 11.02 22.31 -9.98
CA LYS A 308 11.03 23.46 -10.89
C LYS A 308 10.16 23.24 -12.12
N GLU A 309 10.18 22.01 -12.67
CA GLU A 309 9.42 21.64 -13.86
C GLU A 309 7.92 21.47 -13.58
N MET A 310 7.53 21.13 -12.33
CA MET A 310 6.13 20.95 -11.94
C MET A 310 5.38 22.28 -11.82
N GLY A 311 4.14 22.30 -12.31
CA GLY A 311 3.15 23.36 -12.06
C GLY A 311 2.42 23.19 -10.71
N ASP A 312 1.22 23.79 -10.64
CA ASP A 312 0.36 23.77 -9.43
C ASP A 312 -0.76 22.70 -9.52
N GLU A 313 -0.72 21.86 -10.53
CA GLU A 313 -1.66 20.75 -10.73
C GLU A 313 -1.51 19.65 -9.69
N PHE A 314 -2.58 18.87 -9.54
CA PHE A 314 -2.61 17.64 -8.75
C PHE A 314 -2.59 16.43 -9.69
N TYR A 315 -1.87 15.40 -9.26
CA TYR A 315 -1.88 14.08 -9.88
C TYR A 315 -2.51 13.12 -8.90
N SER A 316 -3.64 12.53 -9.30
CA SER A 316 -4.46 11.73 -8.37
C SER A 316 -4.71 10.33 -8.90
N ILE A 317 -4.69 9.38 -7.97
CA ILE A 317 -5.19 8.03 -8.16
C ILE A 317 -6.59 7.99 -7.58
N VAL A 318 -7.59 7.66 -8.40
CA VAL A 318 -8.95 7.42 -7.96
C VAL A 318 -9.20 5.91 -7.99
N VAL A 319 -9.43 5.33 -6.82
CA VAL A 319 -9.78 3.92 -6.67
C VAL A 319 -11.28 3.76 -6.85
N LEU A 320 -11.67 2.93 -7.82
CA LEU A 320 -13.07 2.64 -8.11
C LEU A 320 -13.49 1.37 -7.35
N ASP A 321 -13.47 1.43 -6.03
CA ASP A 321 -13.96 0.36 -5.17
C ASP A 321 -15.48 0.17 -5.32
N ASN A 322 -15.97 -1.04 -5.11
CA ASN A 322 -17.41 -1.27 -5.15
C ASN A 322 -18.11 -0.76 -3.88
N SER A 323 -18.33 0.55 -3.81
CA SER A 323 -19.11 1.22 -2.78
C SER A 323 -20.62 1.29 -3.09
N THR A 324 -21.06 0.67 -4.18
CA THR A 324 -22.46 0.73 -4.63
C THR A 324 -23.45 0.06 -3.67
N GLY A 325 -22.99 -0.80 -2.77
CA GLY A 325 -23.85 -1.67 -1.94
C GLY A 325 -24.53 -2.80 -2.73
N VAL A 326 -24.15 -2.99 -3.99
CA VAL A 326 -24.63 -4.08 -4.85
C VAL A 326 -23.54 -5.15 -4.95
N SER A 327 -23.93 -6.44 -4.86
CA SER A 327 -22.97 -7.54 -5.08
C SER A 327 -22.41 -7.48 -6.49
N THR A 328 -21.11 -7.69 -6.65
CA THR A 328 -20.46 -7.74 -7.98
C THR A 328 -21.08 -8.79 -8.91
N LYS A 329 -21.71 -9.84 -8.35
CA LYS A 329 -22.40 -10.88 -9.10
C LYS A 329 -23.71 -10.40 -9.75
N ASP A 330 -24.28 -9.32 -9.22
CA ASP A 330 -25.54 -8.74 -9.67
C ASP A 330 -25.33 -7.49 -10.56
N ILE A 331 -24.05 -7.15 -10.83
CA ILE A 331 -23.67 -6.04 -11.70
C ILE A 331 -23.31 -6.61 -13.07
N ASP A 332 -24.06 -6.23 -14.10
CA ASP A 332 -23.81 -6.65 -15.48
C ASP A 332 -22.70 -5.83 -16.13
N PHE A 333 -22.65 -4.51 -15.84
CA PHE A 333 -21.76 -3.59 -16.54
C PHE A 333 -21.43 -2.37 -15.68
N PHE A 334 -20.18 -1.86 -15.82
CA PHE A 334 -19.74 -0.55 -15.33
C PHE A 334 -19.48 0.37 -16.52
N ASP A 335 -20.15 1.51 -16.58
CA ASP A 335 -20.03 2.49 -17.64
C ASP A 335 -18.78 3.37 -17.48
N TYR A 336 -17.66 2.84 -17.97
CA TYR A 336 -16.38 3.55 -17.92
C TYR A 336 -16.36 4.82 -18.77
N GLU A 337 -17.14 4.91 -19.84
CA GLU A 337 -17.18 6.12 -20.68
C GLU A 337 -17.90 7.26 -19.95
N LYS A 338 -19.05 6.95 -19.35
CA LYS A 338 -19.77 7.91 -18.50
C LYS A 338 -18.91 8.33 -17.31
N PHE A 339 -18.19 7.38 -16.67
CA PHE A 339 -17.29 7.68 -15.58
C PHE A 339 -16.16 8.64 -16.02
N LEU A 340 -15.45 8.34 -17.10
CA LEU A 340 -14.37 9.18 -17.63
C LEU A 340 -14.84 10.57 -18.01
N SER A 341 -16.09 10.73 -18.44
CA SER A 341 -16.66 12.03 -18.81
C SER A 341 -16.76 13.02 -17.65
N LYS A 342 -16.60 12.56 -16.41
CA LYS A 342 -16.57 13.39 -15.19
C LYS A 342 -15.24 14.11 -14.99
N PHE A 343 -14.18 13.71 -15.69
CA PHE A 343 -12.82 14.21 -15.51
C PHE A 343 -12.32 14.94 -16.77
N LYS A 344 -11.60 16.03 -16.57
CA LYS A 344 -11.08 16.84 -17.68
C LYS A 344 -9.82 16.28 -18.31
N ASN A 345 -8.90 15.77 -17.50
CA ASN A 345 -7.59 15.29 -17.95
C ASN A 345 -7.27 13.89 -17.40
N PRO A 346 -8.03 12.83 -17.77
CA PRO A 346 -7.69 11.47 -17.44
C PRO A 346 -6.37 11.09 -18.14
N LEU A 347 -5.42 10.49 -17.39
CA LEU A 347 -4.13 10.05 -17.90
C LEU A 347 -4.17 8.58 -18.32
N GLU A 348 -4.70 7.73 -17.45
CA GLU A 348 -4.88 6.29 -17.68
C GLU A 348 -6.10 5.80 -16.90
N LEU A 349 -6.92 4.95 -17.52
CA LEU A 349 -7.93 4.14 -16.83
C LEU A 349 -7.52 2.68 -16.88
N ARG A 350 -7.27 2.12 -15.72
CA ARG A 350 -6.92 0.72 -15.51
C ARG A 350 -8.16 -0.04 -15.06
N LYS A 351 -8.77 -0.78 -16.01
CA LYS A 351 -9.97 -1.59 -15.74
C LYS A 351 -9.56 -2.87 -15.03
N ILE A 352 -10.32 -3.25 -14.01
CA ILE A 352 -10.12 -4.49 -13.26
C ILE A 352 -11.37 -5.36 -13.40
N ASP A 353 -11.19 -6.67 -13.44
CA ASP A 353 -12.31 -7.60 -13.42
C ASP A 353 -12.97 -7.58 -12.05
N PHE A 354 -14.07 -6.84 -11.93
CA PHE A 354 -14.80 -6.66 -10.68
C PHE A 354 -15.59 -7.91 -10.24
N HIS A 355 -15.70 -8.93 -11.10
CA HIS A 355 -16.24 -10.22 -10.69
C HIS A 355 -15.23 -11.05 -9.89
N ILE A 356 -13.93 -10.77 -10.05
CA ILE A 356 -12.84 -11.40 -9.31
C ILE A 356 -12.45 -10.55 -8.09
N TYR A 357 -12.32 -9.22 -8.28
CA TYR A 357 -11.88 -8.28 -7.25
C TYR A 357 -12.96 -7.23 -7.00
N PRO A 358 -13.19 -6.77 -5.76
CA PRO A 358 -14.24 -5.79 -5.43
C PRO A 358 -13.86 -4.36 -5.83
N VAL A 359 -13.26 -4.19 -7.02
CA VAL A 359 -12.76 -2.93 -7.57
C VAL A 359 -13.08 -2.90 -9.06
N PHE A 360 -13.73 -1.84 -9.54
CA PHE A 360 -13.97 -1.65 -10.97
C PHE A 360 -12.70 -1.18 -11.72
N GLY A 361 -11.78 -0.54 -11.03
CA GLY A 361 -10.53 -0.08 -11.63
C GLY A 361 -9.82 1.01 -10.87
N PHE A 362 -8.82 1.60 -11.53
CA PHE A 362 -8.06 2.75 -11.05
C PHE A 362 -7.99 3.80 -12.15
N LEU A 363 -8.37 5.04 -11.83
CA LEU A 363 -8.17 6.17 -12.73
C LEU A 363 -6.96 6.97 -12.24
N PHE A 364 -6.04 7.24 -13.17
CA PHE A 364 -4.96 8.21 -13.00
C PHE A 364 -5.41 9.50 -13.68
N VAL A 365 -5.41 10.59 -12.95
CA VAL A 365 -5.93 11.87 -13.46
C VAL A 365 -5.03 13.03 -13.06
N LYS A 366 -4.85 13.98 -13.98
CA LYS A 366 -4.22 15.27 -13.72
C LYS A 366 -5.32 16.31 -13.57
N THR A 367 -5.40 16.96 -12.41
CA THR A 367 -6.46 17.94 -12.09
C THR A 367 -5.83 19.31 -11.88
N GLU A 368 -6.27 20.28 -12.64
CA GLU A 368 -5.89 21.69 -12.45
C GLU A 368 -6.56 22.26 -11.19
N LYS A 369 -5.92 23.23 -10.55
CA LYS A 369 -6.39 23.78 -9.28
C LYS A 369 -7.84 24.30 -9.33
N GLN A 370 -8.28 24.84 -10.46
CA GLN A 370 -9.66 25.33 -10.67
C GLN A 370 -10.68 24.21 -10.91
N ASP A 371 -10.24 22.98 -11.12
CA ASP A 371 -11.06 21.83 -11.50
C ASP A 371 -11.19 20.79 -10.35
N MET A 372 -10.74 21.14 -9.14
CA MET A 372 -10.77 20.25 -7.97
C MET A 372 -12.16 19.68 -7.64
N GLN A 373 -13.23 20.32 -8.13
CA GLN A 373 -14.60 19.84 -7.96
C GLN A 373 -14.79 18.41 -8.50
N GLU A 374 -14.07 18.02 -9.57
CA GLU A 374 -14.16 16.65 -10.11
C GLU A 374 -13.70 15.59 -9.09
N LEU A 375 -12.71 15.91 -8.24
CA LEU A 375 -12.25 15.02 -7.16
C LEU A 375 -13.20 15.03 -5.97
N GLU A 376 -13.80 16.19 -5.64
CA GLU A 376 -14.81 16.28 -4.58
C GLU A 376 -16.08 15.52 -4.95
N ASP A 377 -16.53 15.64 -6.21
CA ASP A 377 -17.71 14.94 -6.71
C ASP A 377 -17.53 13.40 -6.66
N ILE A 378 -16.34 12.89 -7.02
CA ILE A 378 -16.09 11.45 -6.98
C ILE A 378 -15.90 10.92 -5.55
N LEU A 379 -15.39 11.72 -4.62
CA LEU A 379 -15.34 11.37 -3.21
C LEU A 379 -16.74 11.21 -2.62
N ALA A 380 -17.69 12.05 -3.04
CA ALA A 380 -19.09 11.99 -2.60
C ALA A 380 -19.92 10.89 -3.29
N SER A 381 -19.39 10.26 -4.36
CA SER A 381 -20.14 9.29 -5.17
C SER A 381 -20.08 7.88 -4.58
N ASP A 382 -21.23 7.19 -4.57
CA ASP A 382 -21.30 5.75 -4.29
C ASP A 382 -21.13 4.88 -5.54
N LEU A 383 -20.82 5.47 -6.68
CA LEU A 383 -20.63 4.87 -8.01
C LEU A 383 -21.87 4.16 -8.60
N ARG A 384 -23.04 4.21 -7.96
CA ARG A 384 -24.27 3.56 -8.48
C ARG A 384 -24.71 4.10 -9.83
N GLU A 385 -24.45 5.37 -10.11
CA GLU A 385 -24.82 5.98 -11.40
C GLU A 385 -24.08 5.37 -12.59
N PHE A 386 -22.99 4.61 -12.35
CA PHE A 386 -22.15 4.01 -13.39
C PHE A 386 -22.37 2.51 -13.60
N ILE A 387 -23.21 1.87 -12.77
CA ILE A 387 -23.50 0.43 -12.93
C ILE A 387 -24.84 0.19 -13.60
N THR A 388 -24.94 -0.97 -14.24
CA THR A 388 -26.19 -1.56 -14.74
C THR A 388 -26.35 -2.94 -14.08
N LEU A 389 -27.61 -3.29 -13.72
CA LEU A 389 -28.03 -4.55 -13.06
C LEU A 389 -28.75 -5.43 -14.05
#